data_46cd2b17af7811d44ebdd5f592ff9567
#
_entry.id   46cd2b17af7811d44ebdd5f592ff9567
#
_cell.length_a   1.000
_cell.length_b   1.000
_cell.length_c   1.000
_cell.angle_alpha   90.00
_cell.angle_beta   90.00
_cell.angle_gamma   90.00
#
_symmetry.space_group_name_H-M   'P 1'
#
loop_
_entity.id
_entity.type
_entity.pdbx_description
1 polymer ?
#
loop_
_entity_poly.entity_id
_entity_poly.type
_entity_poly.pdbx_seq_one_letter_code
_entity_poly.pdbx_strand_id
1 'polypeptide(L)'
;MKNDFSKAAEAYSRFAMGPTATEEDLVKYAFALFLNHDFEKSLEVANMGLKKNARHAAFNRLAMYNYTDLKRFDEAIKAADAFFTESDKADYSYLDYMYYGHLLEALKKYDEAVGQYEKAIQLDPTKTDLYKNISSAYEQKNDYKKAISAYQKYYTSLDKEHQTPDLQFQFGRLYYGAGTQTDSLTINAEERKQALMAADSVFHSIAEAAPDSYLGNFWRARANSALDPETTLGLAKPFYEEVATLLESKSDPHYNSALIECYSYLGYYYLLAIENPALKAEAMANKEKSKEYWSKILAIDSTNATAKRALDGIK
;
A
#
# COMPACT_ATOMS: atom_id res chain seq x y z
N MET A 1 -26.52 9.55 -16.28
CA MET A 1 -26.62 10.99 -15.97
C MET A 1 -25.48 11.31 -15.00
N LYS A 2 -24.51 12.16 -15.39
CA LYS A 2 -23.56 12.71 -14.41
C LYS A 2 -24.39 13.56 -13.43
N ASN A 3 -24.38 13.21 -12.16
CA ASN A 3 -24.96 14.02 -11.11
C ASN A 3 -24.22 15.37 -11.10
N ASP A 4 -24.94 16.44 -11.46
CA ASP A 4 -24.35 17.79 -11.52
C ASP A 4 -24.49 18.44 -10.13
N PHE A 5 -23.64 18.00 -9.20
CA PHE A 5 -23.65 18.51 -7.82
C PHE A 5 -23.28 19.99 -7.75
N SER A 6 -22.54 20.50 -8.75
CA SER A 6 -22.25 21.93 -8.86
C SER A 6 -23.52 22.76 -9.05
N LYS A 7 -24.41 22.33 -9.97
CA LYS A 7 -25.71 23.00 -10.15
C LYS A 7 -26.60 22.88 -8.94
N ALA A 8 -26.58 21.72 -8.26
CA ALA A 8 -27.33 21.56 -7.01
C ALA A 8 -26.82 22.53 -5.94
N ALA A 9 -25.51 22.64 -5.74
CA ALA A 9 -24.91 23.57 -4.80
C ALA A 9 -25.25 25.03 -5.17
N GLU A 10 -25.17 25.42 -6.46
CA GLU A 10 -25.56 26.74 -6.92
C GLU A 10 -27.04 27.03 -6.66
N ALA A 11 -27.93 26.07 -6.95
CA ALA A 11 -29.36 26.23 -6.71
C ALA A 11 -29.67 26.45 -5.21
N TYR A 12 -29.05 25.59 -4.34
CA TYR A 12 -29.26 25.74 -2.88
C TYR A 12 -28.63 27.02 -2.34
N SER A 13 -27.52 27.52 -2.88
CA SER A 13 -26.91 28.77 -2.40
C SER A 13 -27.82 29.97 -2.46
N ARG A 14 -28.80 30.00 -3.38
CA ARG A 14 -29.69 31.12 -3.62
C ARG A 14 -30.76 31.29 -2.50
N PHE A 15 -31.15 30.22 -1.84
CA PHE A 15 -32.22 30.27 -0.81
C PHE A 15 -31.79 29.73 0.54
N ALA A 16 -30.84 28.79 0.62
CA ALA A 16 -30.40 28.21 1.89
C ALA A 16 -29.72 29.24 2.83
N MET A 17 -29.27 30.37 2.29
CA MET A 17 -28.69 31.49 3.03
C MET A 17 -29.69 32.62 3.27
N GLY A 18 -30.94 32.48 2.83
CA GLY A 18 -31.99 33.46 3.00
C GLY A 18 -32.65 33.43 4.40
N PRO A 19 -33.45 34.47 4.76
CA PRO A 19 -34.07 34.58 6.07
C PRO A 19 -35.13 33.51 6.35
N THR A 20 -35.64 32.85 5.32
CA THR A 20 -36.64 31.77 5.41
C THR A 20 -36.04 30.37 5.35
N ALA A 21 -34.71 30.27 5.27
CA ALA A 21 -34.01 28.97 5.15
C ALA A 21 -34.20 28.11 6.41
N THR A 22 -34.61 26.88 6.19
CA THR A 22 -34.76 25.84 7.22
C THR A 22 -33.43 25.15 7.51
N GLU A 23 -33.35 24.39 8.60
CA GLU A 23 -32.19 23.51 8.86
C GLU A 23 -32.06 22.47 7.78
N GLU A 24 -33.14 21.94 7.21
CA GLU A 24 -33.14 20.98 6.10
C GLU A 24 -32.52 21.58 4.82
N ASP A 25 -32.81 22.86 4.51
CA ASP A 25 -32.20 23.54 3.37
C ASP A 25 -30.69 23.70 3.54
N LEU A 26 -30.23 24.02 4.75
CA LEU A 26 -28.81 24.09 5.08
C LEU A 26 -28.13 22.69 4.97
N VAL A 27 -28.80 21.62 5.43
CA VAL A 27 -28.30 20.24 5.28
C VAL A 27 -28.14 19.89 3.80
N LYS A 28 -29.16 20.13 2.97
CA LYS A 28 -29.11 19.85 1.54
C LYS A 28 -28.02 20.65 0.83
N TYR A 29 -27.83 21.90 1.21
CA TYR A 29 -26.78 22.75 0.66
C TYR A 29 -25.40 22.25 1.05
N ALA A 30 -25.15 22.01 2.34
CA ALA A 30 -23.89 21.48 2.82
C ALA A 30 -23.55 20.12 2.15
N PHE A 31 -24.55 19.25 2.01
CA PHE A 31 -24.37 17.95 1.36
C PHE A 31 -24.08 18.08 -0.14
N ALA A 32 -24.74 19.00 -0.86
CA ALA A 32 -24.45 19.27 -2.26
C ALA A 32 -23.02 19.80 -2.47
N LEU A 33 -22.54 20.66 -1.57
CA LEU A 33 -21.17 21.16 -1.56
C LEU A 33 -20.17 20.02 -1.28
N PHE A 34 -20.46 19.16 -0.32
CA PHE A 34 -19.65 17.96 -0.03
C PHE A 34 -19.52 17.05 -1.25
N LEU A 35 -20.63 16.73 -1.90
CA LEU A 35 -20.62 15.90 -3.12
C LEU A 35 -19.93 16.59 -4.31
N ASN A 36 -19.85 17.91 -4.30
CA ASN A 36 -19.08 18.69 -5.29
C ASN A 36 -17.60 18.87 -4.91
N HIS A 37 -17.15 18.21 -3.82
CA HIS A 37 -15.80 18.34 -3.26
C HIS A 37 -15.40 19.75 -2.79
N ASP A 38 -16.38 20.63 -2.52
CA ASP A 38 -16.16 21.94 -1.92
C ASP A 38 -16.25 21.81 -0.39
N PHE A 39 -15.28 21.08 0.18
CA PHE A 39 -15.31 20.67 1.59
C PHE A 39 -15.28 21.83 2.57
N GLU A 40 -14.52 22.90 2.26
CA GLU A 40 -14.43 24.08 3.12
C GLU A 40 -15.79 24.78 3.23
N LYS A 41 -16.47 25.04 2.10
CA LYS A 41 -17.80 25.66 2.14
C LYS A 41 -18.85 24.74 2.75
N SER A 42 -18.79 23.44 2.45
CA SER A 42 -19.66 22.44 3.09
C SER A 42 -19.52 22.51 4.61
N LEU A 43 -18.29 22.60 5.11
CA LEU A 43 -17.99 22.73 6.54
C LEU A 43 -18.49 24.05 7.12
N GLU A 44 -18.34 25.17 6.41
CA GLU A 44 -18.88 26.47 6.84
C GLU A 44 -20.41 26.40 7.07
N VAL A 45 -21.13 25.82 6.08
CA VAL A 45 -22.59 25.67 6.16
C VAL A 45 -22.99 24.68 7.28
N ALA A 46 -22.27 23.57 7.42
CA ALA A 46 -22.52 22.64 8.52
C ALA A 46 -22.32 23.30 9.89
N ASN A 47 -21.25 24.08 10.04
CA ASN A 47 -20.98 24.82 11.28
C ASN A 47 -22.03 25.92 11.56
N MET A 48 -22.65 26.54 10.54
CA MET A 48 -23.77 27.43 10.71
C MET A 48 -24.98 26.68 11.31
N GLY A 49 -25.26 25.49 10.83
CA GLY A 49 -26.29 24.61 11.38
C GLY A 49 -26.01 24.20 12.83
N LEU A 50 -24.74 23.78 13.11
CA LEU A 50 -24.34 23.39 14.47
C LEU A 50 -24.39 24.53 15.48
N LYS A 51 -24.23 25.79 15.07
CA LYS A 51 -24.47 26.96 15.94
C LYS A 51 -25.94 27.10 16.37
N LYS A 52 -26.87 26.61 15.52
CA LYS A 52 -28.31 26.62 15.84
C LYS A 52 -28.69 25.38 16.66
N ASN A 53 -28.18 24.21 16.28
CA ASN A 53 -28.45 22.94 16.95
C ASN A 53 -27.19 22.09 16.97
N ALA A 54 -26.42 22.12 18.05
CA ALA A 54 -25.18 21.40 18.22
C ALA A 54 -25.33 19.87 18.17
N ARG A 55 -26.54 19.35 18.40
CA ARG A 55 -26.82 17.90 18.38
C ARG A 55 -27.41 17.41 17.06
N HIS A 56 -27.46 18.25 16.02
CA HIS A 56 -28.05 17.90 14.75
C HIS A 56 -27.14 16.85 14.00
N ALA A 57 -27.64 15.62 13.85
CA ALA A 57 -26.88 14.49 13.33
C ALA A 57 -26.28 14.74 11.93
N ALA A 58 -27.05 15.30 10.98
CA ALA A 58 -26.56 15.53 9.63
C ALA A 58 -25.40 16.55 9.57
N PHE A 59 -25.44 17.60 10.41
CA PHE A 59 -24.35 18.58 10.45
C PHE A 59 -23.10 18.01 11.12
N ASN A 60 -23.23 17.25 12.23
CA ASN A 60 -22.10 16.57 12.85
C ASN A 60 -21.45 15.53 11.89
N ARG A 61 -22.29 14.77 11.17
CA ARG A 61 -21.83 13.86 10.10
C ARG A 61 -21.00 14.59 9.06
N LEU A 62 -21.53 15.67 8.48
CA LEU A 62 -20.85 16.44 7.46
C LEU A 62 -19.58 17.12 7.98
N ALA A 63 -19.59 17.58 9.23
CA ALA A 63 -18.39 18.12 9.88
C ALA A 63 -17.29 17.05 9.97
N MET A 64 -17.62 15.83 10.44
CA MET A 64 -16.68 14.70 10.48
C MET A 64 -16.11 14.39 9.09
N TYR A 65 -16.94 14.28 8.06
CA TYR A 65 -16.52 13.98 6.71
C TYR A 65 -15.59 15.07 6.15
N ASN A 66 -16.04 16.33 6.20
CA ASN A 66 -15.27 17.46 5.69
C ASN A 66 -13.93 17.64 6.41
N TYR A 67 -13.91 17.56 7.74
CA TYR A 67 -12.65 17.64 8.49
C TYR A 67 -11.70 16.49 8.13
N THR A 68 -12.22 15.29 7.88
CA THR A 68 -11.40 14.14 7.46
C THR A 68 -10.79 14.38 6.08
N ASP A 69 -11.58 14.81 5.09
CA ASP A 69 -11.11 15.10 3.73
C ASP A 69 -10.13 16.29 3.70
N LEU A 70 -10.33 17.29 4.55
CA LEU A 70 -9.43 18.42 4.75
C LEU A 70 -8.19 18.07 5.60
N LYS A 71 -8.06 16.83 6.07
CA LYS A 71 -6.96 16.35 6.93
C LYS A 71 -6.81 17.10 8.24
N ARG A 72 -7.91 17.67 8.72
CA ARG A 72 -8.00 18.36 10.01
C ARG A 72 -8.43 17.37 11.09
N PHE A 73 -7.52 16.45 11.42
CA PHE A 73 -7.85 15.23 12.18
C PHE A 73 -8.25 15.50 13.64
N ASP A 74 -7.71 16.54 14.28
CA ASP A 74 -8.08 16.90 15.66
C ASP A 74 -9.53 17.43 15.76
N GLU A 75 -10.00 18.12 14.74
CA GLU A 75 -11.39 18.56 14.65
C GLU A 75 -12.29 17.41 14.16
N ALA A 76 -11.78 16.58 13.24
CA ALA A 76 -12.53 15.44 12.73
C ALA A 76 -12.91 14.46 13.84
N ILE A 77 -11.97 14.16 14.79
CA ILE A 77 -12.26 13.23 15.88
C ILE A 77 -13.32 13.80 16.84
N LYS A 78 -13.28 15.10 17.12
CA LYS A 78 -14.32 15.76 17.93
C LYS A 78 -15.70 15.73 17.25
N ALA A 79 -15.71 15.94 15.93
CA ALA A 79 -16.96 15.87 15.15
C ALA A 79 -17.49 14.43 15.08
N ALA A 80 -16.59 13.42 15.00
CA ALA A 80 -16.96 12.01 15.07
C ALA A 80 -17.58 11.66 16.44
N ASP A 81 -16.95 12.09 17.54
CA ASP A 81 -17.48 11.87 18.88
C ASP A 81 -18.87 12.54 19.03
N ALA A 82 -19.02 13.79 18.60
CA ALA A 82 -20.30 14.48 18.61
C ALA A 82 -21.36 13.75 17.77
N PHE A 83 -20.98 13.22 16.59
CA PHE A 83 -21.90 12.50 15.73
C PHE A 83 -22.33 11.16 16.34
N PHE A 84 -21.39 10.34 16.80
CA PHE A 84 -21.69 8.98 17.26
C PHE A 84 -22.24 8.90 18.70
N THR A 85 -21.96 9.89 19.56
CA THR A 85 -22.30 9.81 20.98
C THR A 85 -23.31 10.87 21.45
N GLU A 86 -23.37 12.03 20.79
CA GLU A 86 -24.15 13.17 21.27
C GLU A 86 -25.32 13.56 20.36
N SER A 87 -25.29 13.13 19.08
CA SER A 87 -26.32 13.54 18.11
C SER A 87 -27.68 12.90 18.37
N ASP A 88 -28.73 13.68 18.14
CA ASP A 88 -30.09 13.22 18.27
C ASP A 88 -30.52 12.41 17.04
N LYS A 89 -31.14 11.24 17.27
CA LYS A 89 -31.77 10.40 16.23
C LYS A 89 -30.85 10.12 15.01
N ALA A 90 -29.57 9.82 15.27
CA ALA A 90 -28.64 9.49 14.20
C ALA A 90 -28.95 8.11 13.61
N ASP A 91 -29.27 8.08 12.31
CA ASP A 91 -29.28 6.88 11.50
C ASP A 91 -27.88 6.68 10.91
N TYR A 92 -27.26 5.55 11.20
CA TYR A 92 -25.90 5.27 10.73
C TYR A 92 -25.91 4.53 9.39
N SER A 93 -25.09 4.99 8.46
CA SER A 93 -24.83 4.36 7.17
C SER A 93 -23.43 3.75 7.14
N TYR A 94 -23.16 2.91 6.13
CA TYR A 94 -21.81 2.38 5.94
C TYR A 94 -20.76 3.49 5.75
N LEU A 95 -21.13 4.62 5.12
CA LEU A 95 -20.26 5.78 4.92
C LEU A 95 -19.77 6.38 6.24
N ASP A 96 -20.62 6.42 7.26
CA ASP A 96 -20.27 6.97 8.57
C ASP A 96 -19.12 6.18 9.19
N TYR A 97 -19.24 4.86 9.18
CA TYR A 97 -18.22 3.98 9.70
C TYR A 97 -16.97 3.93 8.80
N MET A 98 -17.12 4.03 7.48
CA MET A 98 -16.01 4.15 6.56
C MET A 98 -15.18 5.40 6.81
N TYR A 99 -15.83 6.57 6.91
CA TYR A 99 -15.13 7.83 7.20
C TYR A 99 -14.47 7.83 8.57
N TYR A 100 -15.14 7.25 9.58
CA TYR A 100 -14.54 7.12 10.90
C TYR A 100 -13.34 6.15 10.88
N GLY A 101 -13.40 5.08 10.10
CA GLY A 101 -12.28 4.18 9.86
C GLY A 101 -11.09 4.90 9.23
N HIS A 102 -11.32 5.69 8.16
CA HIS A 102 -10.26 6.48 7.51
C HIS A 102 -9.62 7.49 8.47
N LEU A 103 -10.42 8.17 9.29
CA LEU A 103 -9.92 9.08 10.31
C LEU A 103 -9.04 8.38 11.33
N LEU A 104 -9.47 7.23 11.83
CA LEU A 104 -8.71 6.43 12.80
C LEU A 104 -7.42 5.86 12.21
N GLU A 105 -7.44 5.44 10.94
CA GLU A 105 -6.25 5.01 10.20
C GLU A 105 -5.24 6.16 10.07
N ALA A 106 -5.70 7.37 9.70
CA ALA A 106 -4.86 8.57 9.63
C ALA A 106 -4.23 8.93 10.99
N LEU A 107 -4.95 8.66 12.09
CA LEU A 107 -4.45 8.80 13.47
C LEU A 107 -3.62 7.59 13.95
N LYS A 108 -3.34 6.61 13.07
CA LYS A 108 -2.63 5.35 13.35
C LYS A 108 -3.29 4.47 14.41
N LYS A 109 -4.59 4.62 14.62
CA LYS A 109 -5.42 3.79 15.49
C LYS A 109 -5.99 2.60 14.72
N TYR A 110 -5.09 1.75 14.23
CA TYR A 110 -5.41 0.73 13.23
C TYR A 110 -6.45 -0.29 13.69
N ASP A 111 -6.41 -0.75 14.94
CA ASP A 111 -7.41 -1.71 15.45
C ASP A 111 -8.80 -1.10 15.52
N GLU A 112 -8.89 0.15 15.97
CA GLU A 112 -10.14 0.89 16.00
C GLU A 112 -10.67 1.12 14.56
N ALA A 113 -9.77 1.46 13.62
CA ALA A 113 -10.10 1.63 12.20
C ALA A 113 -10.70 0.35 11.59
N VAL A 114 -10.06 -0.79 11.82
CA VAL A 114 -10.56 -2.11 11.38
C VAL A 114 -11.96 -2.35 11.90
N GLY A 115 -12.21 -2.11 13.19
CA GLY A 115 -13.53 -2.27 13.77
C GLY A 115 -14.61 -1.38 13.12
N GLN A 116 -14.24 -0.18 12.65
CA GLN A 116 -15.20 0.66 11.91
C GLN A 116 -15.44 0.17 10.49
N TYR A 117 -14.40 -0.25 9.77
CA TYR A 117 -14.56 -0.85 8.43
C TYR A 117 -15.42 -2.12 8.47
N GLU A 118 -15.24 -2.98 9.49
CA GLU A 118 -16.09 -4.16 9.68
C GLU A 118 -17.56 -3.80 9.91
N LYS A 119 -17.85 -2.77 10.71
CA LYS A 119 -19.22 -2.27 10.86
C LYS A 119 -19.79 -1.71 9.55
N ALA A 120 -18.97 -1.01 8.76
CA ALA A 120 -19.38 -0.53 7.45
C ALA A 120 -19.78 -1.69 6.52
N ILE A 121 -18.98 -2.76 6.47
CA ILE A 121 -19.28 -3.96 5.68
C ILE A 121 -20.53 -4.69 6.21
N GLN A 122 -20.76 -4.72 7.52
CA GLN A 122 -21.98 -5.29 8.09
C GLN A 122 -23.25 -4.55 7.66
N LEU A 123 -23.17 -3.22 7.51
CA LEU A 123 -24.29 -2.41 7.04
C LEU A 123 -24.50 -2.50 5.53
N ASP A 124 -23.42 -2.60 4.77
CA ASP A 124 -23.48 -2.79 3.32
C ASP A 124 -22.41 -3.83 2.88
N PRO A 125 -22.79 -5.11 2.79
CA PRO A 125 -21.89 -6.19 2.39
C PRO A 125 -21.36 -6.06 0.95
N THR A 126 -21.90 -5.16 0.14
CA THR A 126 -21.43 -4.92 -1.23
C THR A 126 -20.13 -4.07 -1.24
N LYS A 127 -19.77 -3.44 -0.13
CA LYS A 127 -18.57 -2.60 0.03
C LYS A 127 -17.32 -3.44 0.31
N THR A 128 -17.07 -4.39 -0.56
CA THR A 128 -15.93 -5.34 -0.44
C THR A 128 -14.57 -4.66 -0.59
N ASP A 129 -14.50 -3.47 -1.20
CA ASP A 129 -13.32 -2.62 -1.28
C ASP A 129 -12.78 -2.24 0.10
N LEU A 130 -13.61 -2.18 1.14
CA LEU A 130 -13.18 -1.93 2.52
C LEU A 130 -12.27 -3.03 3.08
N TYR A 131 -12.29 -4.23 2.54
CA TYR A 131 -11.30 -5.26 2.89
C TYR A 131 -9.87 -4.87 2.49
N LYS A 132 -9.70 -4.02 1.45
CA LYS A 132 -8.41 -3.45 1.10
C LYS A 132 -7.92 -2.47 2.18
N ASN A 133 -8.83 -1.66 2.76
CA ASN A 133 -8.52 -0.76 3.88
C ASN A 133 -8.16 -1.57 5.14
N ILE A 134 -8.91 -2.63 5.44
CA ILE A 134 -8.59 -3.54 6.55
C ILE A 134 -7.21 -4.17 6.36
N SER A 135 -6.88 -4.60 5.14
CA SER A 135 -5.56 -5.15 4.82
C SER A 135 -4.46 -4.13 5.03
N SER A 136 -4.64 -2.88 4.55
CA SER A 136 -3.70 -1.77 4.77
C SER A 136 -3.46 -1.52 6.26
N ALA A 137 -4.53 -1.44 7.06
CA ALA A 137 -4.41 -1.22 8.50
C ALA A 137 -3.61 -2.34 9.20
N TYR A 138 -3.82 -3.59 8.83
CA TYR A 138 -3.04 -4.71 9.37
C TYR A 138 -1.59 -4.73 8.85
N GLU A 139 -1.34 -4.35 7.58
CA GLU A 139 0.02 -4.19 7.04
C GLU A 139 0.82 -3.15 7.83
N GLN A 140 0.22 -2.00 8.16
CA GLN A 140 0.84 -0.96 8.99
C GLN A 140 1.18 -1.43 10.42
N LYS A 141 0.49 -2.45 10.90
CA LYS A 141 0.78 -3.11 12.19
C LYS A 141 1.78 -4.26 12.07
N ASN A 142 2.26 -4.57 10.89
CA ASN A 142 3.03 -5.78 10.57
C ASN A 142 2.27 -7.10 10.88
N ASP A 143 0.92 -7.07 11.00
CA ASP A 143 0.10 -8.27 11.11
C ASP A 143 -0.22 -8.82 9.70
N TYR A 144 0.82 -9.32 9.04
CA TYR A 144 0.70 -9.77 7.65
C TYR A 144 -0.25 -10.95 7.46
N LYS A 145 -0.45 -11.80 8.48
CA LYS A 145 -1.45 -12.88 8.40
C LYS A 145 -2.85 -12.33 8.17
N LYS A 146 -3.24 -11.33 8.98
CA LYS A 146 -4.54 -10.69 8.84
C LYS A 146 -4.61 -9.79 7.60
N ALA A 147 -3.51 -9.11 7.26
CA ALA A 147 -3.43 -8.30 6.04
C ALA A 147 -3.68 -9.15 4.79
N ILE A 148 -2.99 -10.30 4.66
CA ILE A 148 -3.17 -11.26 3.55
C ILE A 148 -4.60 -11.79 3.53
N SER A 149 -5.15 -12.19 4.69
CA SER A 149 -6.53 -12.70 4.77
C SER A 149 -7.56 -11.67 4.33
N ALA A 150 -7.42 -10.41 4.77
CA ALA A 150 -8.30 -9.32 4.34
C ALA A 150 -8.14 -9.02 2.84
N TYR A 151 -6.89 -8.95 2.35
CA TYR A 151 -6.65 -8.72 0.94
C TYR A 151 -7.20 -9.83 0.04
N GLN A 152 -7.11 -11.09 0.50
CA GLN A 152 -7.71 -12.23 -0.19
C GLN A 152 -9.23 -12.07 -0.35
N LYS A 153 -9.93 -11.61 0.70
CA LYS A 153 -11.38 -11.32 0.63
C LYS A 153 -11.69 -10.24 -0.41
N TYR A 154 -10.89 -9.17 -0.43
CA TYR A 154 -11.01 -8.12 -1.43
C TYR A 154 -10.79 -8.69 -2.85
N TYR A 155 -9.65 -9.35 -3.07
CA TYR A 155 -9.25 -9.86 -4.39
C TYR A 155 -10.25 -10.87 -4.95
N THR A 156 -10.76 -11.79 -4.12
CA THR A 156 -11.76 -12.79 -4.54
C THR A 156 -13.17 -12.22 -4.71
N SER A 157 -13.45 -11.03 -4.19
CA SER A 157 -14.72 -10.34 -4.45
C SER A 157 -14.80 -9.69 -5.82
N LEU A 158 -13.64 -9.53 -6.49
CA LEU A 158 -13.56 -8.94 -7.81
C LEU A 158 -13.82 -9.98 -8.91
N ASP A 159 -14.50 -9.57 -9.97
CA ASP A 159 -14.57 -10.35 -11.19
C ASP A 159 -13.17 -10.51 -11.80
N LYS A 160 -12.96 -11.57 -12.57
CA LYS A 160 -11.65 -11.89 -13.17
C LYS A 160 -11.07 -10.75 -14.00
N GLU A 161 -11.90 -9.97 -14.68
CA GLU A 161 -11.48 -8.81 -15.49
C GLU A 161 -10.91 -7.67 -14.63
N HIS A 162 -11.32 -7.58 -13.36
CA HIS A 162 -10.85 -6.58 -12.41
C HIS A 162 -9.67 -7.06 -11.55
N GLN A 163 -9.28 -8.34 -11.65
CA GLN A 163 -8.11 -8.90 -10.98
C GLN A 163 -6.83 -8.55 -11.76
N THR A 164 -6.45 -7.27 -11.73
CA THR A 164 -5.34 -6.71 -12.50
C THR A 164 -3.96 -7.19 -12.00
N PRO A 165 -2.91 -7.13 -12.84
CA PRO A 165 -1.53 -7.40 -12.42
C PRO A 165 -1.06 -6.55 -11.22
N ASP A 166 -1.51 -5.30 -11.13
CA ASP A 166 -1.17 -4.41 -9.99
C ASP A 166 -1.73 -4.93 -8.67
N LEU A 167 -2.94 -5.48 -8.69
CA LEU A 167 -3.54 -6.11 -7.50
C LEU A 167 -2.83 -7.42 -7.14
N GLN A 168 -2.43 -8.20 -8.13
CA GLN A 168 -1.60 -9.38 -7.91
C GLN A 168 -0.24 -8.99 -7.32
N PHE A 169 0.37 -7.93 -7.84
CA PHE A 169 1.64 -7.42 -7.34
C PHE A 169 1.55 -7.00 -5.86
N GLN A 170 0.49 -6.31 -5.48
CA GLN A 170 0.26 -5.96 -4.08
C GLN A 170 0.10 -7.21 -3.20
N PHE A 171 -0.54 -8.25 -3.71
CA PHE A 171 -0.66 -9.51 -3.00
C PHE A 171 0.69 -10.19 -2.79
N GLY A 172 1.52 -10.23 -3.84
CA GLY A 172 2.91 -10.71 -3.74
C GLY A 172 3.74 -9.92 -2.71
N ARG A 173 3.57 -8.59 -2.66
CA ARG A 173 4.22 -7.73 -1.67
C ARG A 173 3.81 -8.05 -0.23
N LEU A 174 2.55 -8.34 0.03
CA LEU A 174 2.08 -8.75 1.35
C LEU A 174 2.73 -10.06 1.79
N TYR A 175 2.81 -11.05 0.89
CA TYR A 175 3.51 -12.31 1.17
C TYR A 175 5.02 -12.09 1.40
N TYR A 176 5.64 -11.24 0.61
CA TYR A 176 7.06 -10.90 0.81
C TYR A 176 7.28 -10.21 2.17
N GLY A 177 6.44 -9.24 2.54
CA GLY A 177 6.46 -8.60 3.85
C GLY A 177 6.31 -9.61 4.99
N ALA A 178 5.37 -10.55 4.88
CA ALA A 178 5.20 -11.64 5.84
C ALA A 178 6.48 -12.49 5.98
N GLY A 179 7.13 -12.79 4.86
CA GLY A 179 8.31 -13.64 4.84
C GLY A 179 9.58 -12.96 5.34
N THR A 180 9.68 -11.63 5.23
CA THR A 180 10.86 -10.86 5.60
C THR A 180 10.77 -10.18 6.97
N GLN A 181 9.61 -10.22 7.64
CA GLN A 181 9.49 -9.63 8.96
C GLN A 181 10.35 -10.36 9.99
N THR A 182 10.92 -9.58 10.92
CA THR A 182 11.85 -10.08 11.94
C THR A 182 11.18 -10.49 13.25
N ASP A 183 9.93 -10.04 13.48
CA ASP A 183 9.19 -10.37 14.69
C ASP A 183 8.74 -11.85 14.67
N SER A 184 9.40 -12.64 15.48
CA SER A 184 9.13 -14.08 15.62
C SER A 184 7.88 -14.40 16.47
N LEU A 185 7.28 -13.39 17.13
CA LEU A 185 6.09 -13.60 17.94
C LEU A 185 4.82 -13.76 17.10
N THR A 186 4.80 -13.14 15.93
CA THR A 186 3.63 -13.13 15.05
C THR A 186 3.69 -14.19 13.96
N ILE A 187 4.91 -14.58 13.53
CA ILE A 187 5.12 -15.54 12.44
C ILE A 187 6.40 -16.34 12.66
N ASN A 188 6.32 -17.66 12.63
CA ASN A 188 7.48 -18.53 12.83
C ASN A 188 8.32 -18.68 11.54
N ALA A 189 9.50 -19.34 11.64
CA ALA A 189 10.44 -19.50 10.53
C ALA A 189 9.83 -20.27 9.34
N GLU A 190 9.05 -21.32 9.60
CA GLU A 190 8.41 -22.10 8.53
C GLU A 190 7.32 -21.29 7.82
N GLU A 191 6.52 -20.56 8.57
CA GLU A 191 5.51 -19.67 8.00
C GLU A 191 6.13 -18.54 7.15
N ARG A 192 7.27 -17.97 7.60
CA ARG A 192 8.03 -17.00 6.78
C ARG A 192 8.51 -17.61 5.47
N LYS A 193 9.06 -18.82 5.53
CA LYS A 193 9.51 -19.55 4.34
C LYS A 193 8.34 -19.79 3.38
N GLN A 194 7.20 -20.26 3.88
CA GLN A 194 6.00 -20.47 3.07
C GLN A 194 5.49 -19.16 2.45
N ALA A 195 5.55 -18.05 3.18
CA ALA A 195 5.17 -16.75 2.67
C ALA A 195 6.10 -16.29 1.52
N LEU A 196 7.42 -16.48 1.65
CA LEU A 196 8.37 -16.16 0.57
C LEU A 196 8.14 -17.04 -0.67
N MET A 197 7.85 -18.33 -0.49
CA MET A 197 7.50 -19.21 -1.61
C MET A 197 6.20 -18.79 -2.29
N ALA A 198 5.20 -18.36 -1.51
CA ALA A 198 3.96 -17.80 -2.05
C ALA A 198 4.22 -16.49 -2.81
N ALA A 199 5.07 -15.62 -2.29
CA ALA A 199 5.50 -14.40 -2.97
C ALA A 199 6.17 -14.71 -4.32
N ASP A 200 7.13 -15.64 -4.34
CA ASP A 200 7.79 -16.09 -5.60
C ASP A 200 6.76 -16.61 -6.61
N SER A 201 5.80 -17.42 -6.17
CA SER A 201 4.75 -17.94 -7.05
C SER A 201 3.88 -16.84 -7.67
N VAL A 202 3.48 -15.83 -6.87
CA VAL A 202 2.70 -14.69 -7.39
C VAL A 202 3.53 -13.87 -8.38
N PHE A 203 4.77 -13.58 -8.05
CA PHE A 203 5.66 -12.80 -8.94
C PHE A 203 6.06 -13.58 -10.20
N HIS A 204 6.11 -14.91 -10.12
CA HIS A 204 6.28 -15.76 -11.31
C HIS A 204 5.12 -15.55 -12.30
N SER A 205 3.88 -15.63 -11.84
CA SER A 205 2.72 -15.38 -12.70
C SER A 205 2.74 -13.99 -13.34
N ILE A 206 3.25 -12.98 -12.62
CA ILE A 206 3.42 -11.62 -13.16
C ILE A 206 4.52 -11.59 -14.22
N ALA A 207 5.65 -12.28 -13.99
CA ALA A 207 6.73 -12.35 -14.97
C ALA A 207 6.29 -13.05 -16.27
N GLU A 208 5.50 -14.12 -16.17
CA GLU A 208 4.94 -14.82 -17.33
C GLU A 208 3.93 -13.94 -18.11
N ALA A 209 3.11 -13.18 -17.40
CA ALA A 209 2.12 -12.29 -18.01
C ALA A 209 2.74 -11.05 -18.69
N ALA A 210 3.91 -10.60 -18.23
CA ALA A 210 4.59 -9.40 -18.73
C ALA A 210 6.11 -9.64 -18.86
N PRO A 211 6.57 -10.45 -19.81
CA PRO A 211 7.99 -10.83 -19.94
C PRO A 211 8.92 -9.64 -20.26
N ASP A 212 8.41 -8.57 -20.86
CA ASP A 212 9.16 -7.34 -21.13
C ASP A 212 9.31 -6.42 -19.89
N SER A 213 8.62 -6.75 -18.79
CA SER A 213 8.73 -6.07 -17.52
C SER A 213 9.72 -6.80 -16.60
N TYR A 214 10.69 -6.06 -16.07
CA TYR A 214 11.63 -6.62 -15.10
C TYR A 214 11.01 -6.91 -13.72
N LEU A 215 9.86 -6.31 -13.40
CA LEU A 215 9.30 -6.29 -12.03
C LEU A 215 9.00 -7.69 -11.48
N GLY A 216 8.42 -8.58 -12.29
CA GLY A 216 8.10 -9.93 -11.86
C GLY A 216 9.37 -10.67 -11.40
N ASN A 217 10.37 -10.78 -12.26
CA ASN A 217 11.62 -11.47 -11.95
C ASN A 217 12.46 -10.74 -10.90
N PHE A 218 12.39 -9.40 -10.84
CA PHE A 218 13.08 -8.64 -9.79
C PHE A 218 12.55 -8.94 -8.39
N TRP A 219 11.24 -9.08 -8.23
CA TRP A 219 10.65 -9.45 -6.95
C TRP A 219 10.76 -10.95 -6.64
N ARG A 220 10.82 -11.81 -7.67
CA ARG A 220 11.22 -13.21 -7.51
C ARG A 220 12.64 -13.32 -6.96
N ALA A 221 13.57 -12.55 -7.52
CA ALA A 221 14.95 -12.49 -7.03
C ALA A 221 15.00 -12.09 -5.55
N ARG A 222 14.26 -11.07 -5.14
CA ARG A 222 14.18 -10.65 -3.73
C ARG A 222 13.61 -11.74 -2.82
N ALA A 223 12.52 -12.40 -3.24
CA ALA A 223 11.92 -13.48 -2.45
C ALA A 223 12.90 -14.67 -2.31
N ASN A 224 13.58 -15.04 -3.38
CA ASN A 224 14.57 -16.12 -3.38
C ASN A 224 15.86 -15.75 -2.63
N SER A 225 16.28 -14.47 -2.63
CA SER A 225 17.37 -13.98 -1.78
C SER A 225 17.00 -14.07 -0.30
N ALA A 226 15.76 -13.76 0.06
CA ALA A 226 15.28 -13.90 1.44
C ALA A 226 15.13 -15.37 1.88
N LEU A 227 14.90 -16.30 0.94
CA LEU A 227 14.89 -17.76 1.20
C LEU A 227 16.31 -18.33 1.39
N ASP A 228 17.34 -17.68 0.85
CA ASP A 228 18.76 -18.05 0.91
C ASP A 228 19.60 -16.85 1.42
N PRO A 229 19.40 -16.42 2.70
CA PRO A 229 20.03 -15.20 3.22
C PRO A 229 21.56 -15.23 3.21
N GLU A 230 22.15 -16.43 3.33
CA GLU A 230 23.61 -16.63 3.23
C GLU A 230 24.10 -16.68 1.78
N THR A 231 23.23 -16.64 0.80
CA THR A 231 23.51 -16.69 -0.64
C THR A 231 24.31 -17.93 -1.05
N THR A 232 24.24 -19.00 -0.25
CA THR A 232 25.04 -20.23 -0.46
C THR A 232 24.44 -21.16 -1.52
N LEU A 233 23.12 -21.13 -1.69
CA LEU A 233 22.38 -21.92 -2.68
C LEU A 233 22.27 -21.19 -4.02
N GLY A 234 22.39 -19.87 -4.02
CA GLY A 234 22.25 -19.03 -5.21
C GLY A 234 20.85 -19.01 -5.78
N LEU A 235 19.81 -19.16 -4.94
CA LEU A 235 18.41 -19.25 -5.39
C LEU A 235 17.96 -18.03 -6.20
N ALA A 236 18.43 -16.84 -5.87
CA ALA A 236 18.06 -15.60 -6.55
C ALA A 236 18.89 -15.32 -7.81
N LYS A 237 20.04 -16.04 -7.99
CA LYS A 237 20.99 -15.78 -9.08
C LYS A 237 20.32 -15.73 -10.47
N PRO A 238 19.57 -16.75 -10.92
CA PRO A 238 19.03 -16.76 -12.28
C PRO A 238 18.12 -15.56 -12.55
N PHE A 239 17.34 -15.13 -11.55
CA PHE A 239 16.42 -14.01 -11.68
C PHE A 239 17.15 -12.67 -11.73
N TYR A 240 18.19 -12.47 -10.90
CA TYR A 240 19.00 -11.26 -10.96
C TYR A 240 19.82 -11.18 -12.27
N GLU A 241 20.32 -12.29 -12.80
CA GLU A 241 21.00 -12.32 -14.11
C GLU A 241 20.04 -11.93 -15.25
N GLU A 242 18.82 -12.46 -15.26
CA GLU A 242 17.81 -12.13 -16.26
C GLU A 242 17.39 -10.66 -16.19
N VAL A 243 17.13 -10.15 -14.98
CA VAL A 243 16.79 -8.73 -14.76
C VAL A 243 17.93 -7.81 -15.20
N ALA A 244 19.18 -8.12 -14.82
CA ALA A 244 20.34 -7.33 -15.22
C ALA A 244 20.47 -7.27 -16.74
N THR A 245 20.36 -8.41 -17.42
CA THR A 245 20.42 -8.49 -18.89
C THR A 245 19.34 -7.65 -19.55
N LEU A 246 18.10 -7.75 -19.06
CA LEU A 246 16.97 -6.99 -19.59
C LEU A 246 17.18 -5.47 -19.40
N LEU A 247 17.61 -5.04 -18.22
CA LEU A 247 17.79 -3.62 -17.90
C LEU A 247 19.02 -3.01 -18.59
N GLU A 248 20.11 -3.76 -18.74
CA GLU A 248 21.27 -3.35 -19.52
C GLU A 248 20.90 -3.05 -20.99
N SER A 249 20.03 -3.89 -21.57
CA SER A 249 19.58 -3.69 -22.96
C SER A 249 18.81 -2.39 -23.16
N LYS A 250 18.14 -1.88 -22.10
CA LYS A 250 17.37 -0.62 -22.15
C LYS A 250 18.25 0.62 -22.04
N SER A 251 19.44 0.51 -21.49
CA SER A 251 20.43 1.61 -21.36
C SER A 251 19.86 2.89 -20.74
N ASP A 252 18.89 2.78 -19.82
CA ASP A 252 18.19 3.91 -19.19
C ASP A 252 18.62 4.07 -17.73
N PRO A 253 19.20 5.26 -17.35
CA PRO A 253 19.61 5.53 -15.98
C PRO A 253 18.50 5.40 -14.93
N HIS A 254 17.23 5.43 -15.33
CA HIS A 254 16.10 5.19 -14.44
C HIS A 254 16.21 3.82 -13.72
N TYR A 255 16.84 2.84 -14.36
CA TYR A 255 17.02 1.50 -13.81
C TYR A 255 18.31 1.32 -12.98
N ASN A 256 19.14 2.36 -12.83
CA ASN A 256 20.42 2.26 -12.13
C ASN A 256 20.30 1.65 -10.72
N SER A 257 19.28 2.01 -9.98
CA SER A 257 19.07 1.46 -8.62
C SER A 257 18.80 -0.05 -8.65
N ALA A 258 17.98 -0.50 -9.59
CA ALA A 258 17.69 -1.93 -9.76
C ALA A 258 18.93 -2.70 -10.25
N LEU A 259 19.70 -2.14 -11.18
CA LEU A 259 20.97 -2.71 -11.66
C LEU A 259 22.00 -2.84 -10.54
N ILE A 260 22.15 -1.82 -9.70
CA ILE A 260 23.05 -1.88 -8.53
C ILE A 260 22.64 -3.01 -7.58
N GLU A 261 21.35 -3.22 -7.34
CA GLU A 261 20.88 -4.36 -6.53
C GLU A 261 21.22 -5.69 -7.18
N CYS A 262 20.94 -5.86 -8.46
CA CYS A 262 21.29 -7.08 -9.22
C CYS A 262 22.80 -7.37 -9.15
N TYR A 263 23.62 -6.40 -9.46
CA TYR A 263 25.08 -6.55 -9.47
C TYR A 263 25.63 -6.79 -8.06
N SER A 264 25.05 -6.19 -7.03
CA SER A 264 25.48 -6.42 -5.64
C SER A 264 25.26 -7.86 -5.22
N TYR A 265 24.08 -8.42 -5.52
CA TYR A 265 23.81 -9.83 -5.25
C TYR A 265 24.73 -10.75 -6.06
N LEU A 266 24.86 -10.52 -7.36
CA LEU A 266 25.67 -11.36 -8.26
C LEU A 266 27.16 -11.27 -7.92
N GLY A 267 27.65 -10.06 -7.65
CA GLY A 267 29.02 -9.86 -7.21
C GLY A 267 29.34 -10.62 -5.92
N TYR A 268 28.43 -10.59 -4.96
CA TYR A 268 28.56 -11.31 -3.70
C TYR A 268 28.43 -12.83 -3.88
N TYR A 269 27.46 -13.30 -4.66
CA TYR A 269 27.34 -14.73 -4.98
C TYR A 269 28.61 -15.31 -5.59
N TYR A 270 29.18 -14.65 -6.60
CA TYR A 270 30.41 -15.11 -7.24
C TYR A 270 31.64 -15.00 -6.33
N LEU A 271 31.63 -14.05 -5.38
CA LEU A 271 32.67 -13.95 -4.35
C LEU A 271 32.65 -15.18 -3.44
N LEU A 272 31.47 -15.58 -2.95
CA LEU A 272 31.32 -16.79 -2.13
C LEU A 272 31.65 -18.07 -2.92
N ALA A 273 31.33 -18.09 -4.21
CA ALA A 273 31.61 -19.24 -5.08
C ALA A 273 33.09 -19.50 -5.30
N ILE A 274 33.98 -18.52 -5.09
CA ILE A 274 35.45 -18.71 -5.18
C ILE A 274 35.92 -19.72 -4.12
N GLU A 275 35.39 -19.66 -2.92
CA GLU A 275 35.79 -20.48 -1.79
C GLU A 275 34.97 -21.78 -1.67
N ASN A 276 33.92 -21.93 -2.49
CA ASN A 276 33.09 -23.13 -2.45
C ASN A 276 33.84 -24.36 -3.02
N PRO A 277 34.07 -25.41 -2.20
CA PRO A 277 34.79 -26.60 -2.64
C PRO A 277 34.16 -27.30 -3.84
N ALA A 278 32.84 -27.28 -3.95
CA ALA A 278 32.11 -27.88 -5.08
C ALA A 278 32.31 -27.12 -6.40
N LEU A 279 32.71 -25.84 -6.36
CA LEU A 279 32.93 -24.96 -7.50
C LEU A 279 34.41 -24.62 -7.71
N LYS A 280 35.34 -25.37 -7.07
CA LYS A 280 36.78 -25.09 -7.10
C LYS A 280 37.36 -25.04 -8.53
N ALA A 281 36.83 -25.84 -9.44
CA ALA A 281 37.27 -25.81 -10.85
C ALA A 281 36.92 -24.49 -11.56
N GLU A 282 35.93 -23.77 -11.07
CA GLU A 282 35.44 -22.52 -11.64
C GLU A 282 35.93 -21.27 -10.86
N ALA A 283 36.77 -21.44 -9.83
CA ALA A 283 37.19 -20.40 -8.93
C ALA A 283 37.72 -19.14 -9.64
N MET A 284 38.55 -19.33 -10.67
CA MET A 284 39.08 -18.21 -11.46
C MET A 284 38.00 -17.50 -12.26
N ALA A 285 37.08 -18.23 -12.88
CA ALA A 285 35.96 -17.65 -13.61
C ALA A 285 35.01 -16.90 -12.66
N ASN A 286 34.74 -17.46 -11.48
CA ASN A 286 33.91 -16.83 -10.45
C ASN A 286 34.58 -15.56 -9.92
N LYS A 287 35.89 -15.55 -9.76
CA LYS A 287 36.67 -14.35 -9.38
C LYS A 287 36.50 -13.22 -10.41
N GLU A 288 36.66 -13.52 -11.69
CA GLU A 288 36.50 -12.50 -12.74
C GLU A 288 35.06 -11.99 -12.84
N LYS A 289 34.05 -12.85 -12.72
CA LYS A 289 32.66 -12.47 -12.68
C LYS A 289 32.34 -11.57 -11.47
N SER A 290 32.85 -11.92 -10.29
CA SER A 290 32.66 -11.07 -9.09
C SER A 290 33.25 -9.68 -9.34
N LYS A 291 34.47 -9.57 -9.84
CA LYS A 291 35.11 -8.29 -10.18
C LYS A 291 34.31 -7.51 -11.22
N GLU A 292 33.80 -8.19 -12.25
CA GLU A 292 32.97 -7.57 -13.29
C GLU A 292 31.75 -6.88 -12.68
N TYR A 293 30.96 -7.58 -11.86
CA TYR A 293 29.75 -7.01 -11.28
C TYR A 293 30.04 -5.84 -10.33
N TRP A 294 31.06 -5.96 -9.48
CA TRP A 294 31.46 -4.84 -8.62
C TRP A 294 31.96 -3.64 -9.42
N SER A 295 32.64 -3.86 -10.54
CA SER A 295 33.10 -2.80 -11.45
C SER A 295 31.92 -2.13 -12.17
N LYS A 296 30.87 -2.88 -12.56
CA LYS A 296 29.63 -2.33 -13.12
C LYS A 296 28.94 -1.40 -12.13
N ILE A 297 28.96 -1.71 -10.84
CA ILE A 297 28.42 -0.81 -9.81
C ILE A 297 29.21 0.51 -9.80
N LEU A 298 30.55 0.46 -9.82
CA LEU A 298 31.38 1.68 -9.82
C LEU A 298 31.24 2.49 -11.11
N ALA A 299 30.87 1.87 -12.21
CA ALA A 299 30.54 2.59 -13.46
C ALA A 299 29.24 3.39 -13.34
N ILE A 300 28.26 2.93 -12.54
CA ILE A 300 27.02 3.64 -12.23
C ILE A 300 27.22 4.66 -11.11
N ASP A 301 27.84 4.24 -10.01
CA ASP A 301 28.14 5.02 -8.81
C ASP A 301 29.59 4.87 -8.40
N SER A 302 30.44 5.76 -8.87
CA SER A 302 31.89 5.77 -8.57
C SER A 302 32.21 5.97 -7.10
N THR A 303 31.25 6.35 -6.27
CA THR A 303 31.43 6.57 -4.82
C THR A 303 31.05 5.36 -3.98
N ASN A 304 30.48 4.32 -4.57
CA ASN A 304 29.96 3.15 -3.87
C ASN A 304 31.04 2.46 -3.01
N ALA A 305 30.95 2.64 -1.69
CA ALA A 305 31.95 2.17 -0.74
C ALA A 305 31.98 0.64 -0.64
N THR A 306 30.83 -0.03 -0.85
CA THR A 306 30.73 -1.50 -0.79
C THR A 306 31.46 -2.13 -1.98
N ALA A 307 31.23 -1.61 -3.18
CA ALA A 307 31.88 -2.10 -4.39
C ALA A 307 33.42 -1.88 -4.34
N LYS A 308 33.87 -0.74 -3.84
CA LYS A 308 35.32 -0.47 -3.63
C LYS A 308 35.95 -1.51 -2.71
N ARG A 309 35.34 -1.70 -1.52
CA ARG A 309 35.84 -2.68 -0.54
C ARG A 309 35.86 -4.11 -1.07
N ALA A 310 34.82 -4.50 -1.82
CA ALA A 310 34.76 -5.80 -2.43
C ALA A 310 35.89 -6.03 -3.45
N LEU A 311 36.13 -5.07 -4.34
CA LEU A 311 37.22 -5.13 -5.32
C LEU A 311 38.62 -5.17 -4.67
N ASP A 312 38.83 -4.37 -3.61
CA ASP A 312 40.08 -4.38 -2.85
C ASP A 312 40.34 -5.72 -2.15
N GLY A 313 39.27 -6.41 -1.74
CA GLY A 313 39.31 -7.75 -1.11
C GLY A 313 39.54 -8.91 -2.08
N ILE A 314 39.18 -8.75 -3.35
CA ILE A 314 39.33 -9.80 -4.38
C ILE A 314 40.74 -9.71 -4.98
N LYS A 315 41.76 -10.22 -4.27
CA LYS A 315 43.13 -10.25 -4.74
C LYS A 315 43.44 -11.39 -5.72
#